data_11bae3819cefc3e11ef3d543766d9489
#
_entry.id   11bae3819cefc3e11ef3d543766d9489
#
_cell.length_a   1.000
_cell.length_b   1.000
_cell.length_c   1.000
_cell.angle_alpha   90.00
_cell.angle_beta   90.00
_cell.angle_gamma   90.00
#
_symmetry.space_group_name_H-M   'P 1'
#
loop_
_entity.id
_entity.type
_entity.pdbx_description
1 polymer ?
#
loop_
_entity_poly.entity_id
_entity_poly.type
_entity_poly.pdbx_seq_one_letter_code
_entity_poly.pdbx_strand_id
1 'polypeptide(L)'
;MSTVYVLKLQGGNYYVGKTSDVQNRFKQHVSGNGSAWTRKYKPISILKTVLGVSAFEEDKVTKEFMARYGIDKVRGGTYIQINLDDSQRDALQKELWGAKNLCMQCGRSGHFISECYAKTDVSGNTIEEDDDDEEDEDDDEEDEEDDDDDEEEEEEVGKKSYVKKGSCYRCGREGHYSPDCYAQSHVKGYNLN
;
A
#
# COMPACT_ATOMS: atom_id res chain seq x y z
N MET A 1 6.53 -18.89 -20.21
CA MET A 1 5.87 -17.64 -19.73
C MET A 1 5.19 -17.94 -18.41
N SER A 2 5.25 -17.02 -17.45
CA SER A 2 4.55 -17.22 -16.17
C SER A 2 3.11 -16.74 -16.27
N THR A 3 2.20 -17.46 -15.59
CA THR A 3 0.78 -17.20 -15.53
C THR A 3 0.37 -17.10 -14.07
N VAL A 4 -0.35 -16.04 -13.69
CA VAL A 4 -1.04 -15.96 -12.41
C VAL A 4 -2.40 -16.62 -12.57
N TYR A 5 -2.78 -17.47 -11.63
CA TYR A 5 -4.05 -18.16 -11.60
C TYR A 5 -4.76 -17.92 -10.26
N VAL A 6 -6.07 -17.94 -10.31
CA VAL A 6 -6.92 -17.83 -9.13
C VAL A 6 -7.79 -19.09 -9.04
N LEU A 7 -7.74 -19.75 -7.89
CA LEU A 7 -8.59 -20.90 -7.58
C LEU A 7 -9.75 -20.47 -6.70
N LYS A 8 -10.95 -20.94 -7.05
CA LYS A 8 -12.09 -20.96 -6.16
C LYS A 8 -12.00 -22.18 -5.26
N LEU A 9 -12.09 -21.99 -3.96
CA LEU A 9 -12.00 -23.03 -2.94
C LEU A 9 -13.33 -23.21 -2.20
N GLN A 10 -13.44 -24.28 -1.44
CA GLN A 10 -14.60 -24.53 -0.56
C GLN A 10 -14.76 -23.41 0.47
N GLY A 11 -16.00 -23.19 0.92
CA GLY A 11 -16.31 -22.17 1.93
C GLY A 11 -16.20 -20.71 1.45
N GLY A 12 -16.22 -20.48 0.12
CA GLY A 12 -16.08 -19.13 -0.42
C GLY A 12 -14.67 -18.55 -0.29
N ASN A 13 -13.66 -19.42 -0.19
CA ASN A 13 -12.26 -19.04 -0.11
C ASN A 13 -11.62 -19.02 -1.50
N TYR A 14 -10.48 -18.34 -1.62
CA TYR A 14 -9.72 -18.18 -2.86
C TYR A 14 -8.22 -18.39 -2.61
N TYR A 15 -7.54 -18.84 -3.63
CA TYR A 15 -6.08 -18.95 -3.65
C TYR A 15 -5.55 -18.35 -4.95
N VAL A 16 -4.55 -17.49 -4.83
CA VAL A 16 -3.81 -16.93 -5.96
C VAL A 16 -2.43 -17.55 -5.99
N GLY A 17 -1.96 -17.91 -7.16
CA GLY A 17 -0.64 -18.49 -7.34
C GLY A 17 -0.08 -18.19 -8.72
N LYS A 18 1.23 -18.44 -8.89
CA LYS A 18 1.96 -18.25 -10.15
C LYS A 18 2.58 -19.56 -10.61
N THR A 19 2.47 -19.87 -11.88
CA THR A 19 3.04 -21.08 -12.48
C THR A 19 3.25 -20.91 -13.99
N SER A 20 4.04 -21.77 -14.59
CA SER A 20 4.12 -21.94 -16.05
C SER A 20 3.07 -22.89 -16.60
N ASP A 21 2.52 -23.82 -15.76
CA ASP A 21 1.52 -24.81 -16.14
C ASP A 21 0.38 -24.84 -15.11
N VAL A 22 -0.69 -24.14 -15.44
CA VAL A 22 -1.86 -23.98 -14.56
C VAL A 22 -2.61 -25.29 -14.35
N GLN A 23 -2.72 -26.14 -15.38
CA GLN A 23 -3.47 -27.39 -15.28
C GLN A 23 -2.76 -28.40 -14.36
N ASN A 24 -1.46 -28.54 -14.52
CA ASN A 24 -0.67 -29.41 -13.65
C ASN A 24 -0.67 -28.88 -12.21
N ARG A 25 -0.52 -27.57 -12.03
CA ARG A 25 -0.54 -26.94 -10.71
C ARG A 25 -1.89 -27.10 -10.02
N PHE A 26 -3.01 -26.98 -10.75
CA PHE A 26 -4.34 -27.25 -10.24
C PHE A 26 -4.50 -28.69 -9.75
N LYS A 27 -4.04 -29.67 -10.53
CA LYS A 27 -4.03 -31.09 -10.12
C LYS A 27 -3.24 -31.31 -8.83
N GLN A 28 -2.08 -30.67 -8.67
CA GLN A 28 -1.29 -30.72 -7.43
C GLN A 28 -2.07 -30.17 -6.22
N HIS A 29 -2.78 -29.07 -6.39
CA HIS A 29 -3.64 -28.51 -5.32
C HIS A 29 -4.78 -29.47 -4.96
N VAL A 30 -5.44 -30.06 -5.95
CA VAL A 30 -6.54 -31.03 -5.75
C VAL A 30 -6.04 -32.27 -5.02
N SER A 31 -4.87 -32.81 -5.38
CA SER A 31 -4.26 -33.99 -4.75
C SER A 31 -3.68 -33.72 -3.35
N GLY A 32 -3.73 -32.45 -2.87
CA GLY A 32 -3.22 -32.07 -1.55
C GLY A 32 -1.73 -31.71 -1.52
N ASN A 33 -1.02 -31.73 -2.66
CA ASN A 33 0.37 -31.32 -2.81
C ASN A 33 0.54 -29.80 -3.06
N GLY A 34 -0.49 -29.01 -2.76
CA GLY A 34 -0.50 -27.56 -2.88
C GLY A 34 -0.11 -26.87 -1.57
N SER A 35 -0.54 -25.59 -1.45
CA SER A 35 -0.32 -24.78 -0.25
C SER A 35 -1.12 -25.30 0.95
N ALA A 36 -0.73 -24.90 2.17
CA ALA A 36 -1.48 -25.22 3.38
C ALA A 36 -2.94 -24.74 3.31
N TRP A 37 -3.16 -23.57 2.68
CA TRP A 37 -4.49 -23.00 2.46
C TRP A 37 -5.38 -23.88 1.58
N THR A 38 -4.84 -24.40 0.45
CA THR A 38 -5.58 -25.30 -0.45
C THR A 38 -5.73 -26.71 0.09
N ARG A 39 -4.91 -27.12 1.06
CA ARG A 39 -5.16 -28.35 1.86
C ARG A 39 -6.32 -28.20 2.82
N LYS A 40 -6.42 -27.02 3.47
CA LYS A 40 -7.51 -26.70 4.42
C LYS A 40 -8.84 -26.51 3.68
N TYR A 41 -8.83 -25.78 2.57
CA TYR A 41 -10.02 -25.51 1.75
C TYR A 41 -9.82 -26.10 0.35
N LYS A 42 -10.52 -27.18 0.04
CA LYS A 42 -10.30 -27.92 -1.20
C LYS A 42 -10.61 -27.08 -2.43
N PRO A 43 -9.78 -27.14 -3.48
CA PRO A 43 -10.04 -26.48 -4.75
C PRO A 43 -11.31 -27.00 -5.42
N ILE A 44 -12.11 -26.09 -5.96
CA ILE A 44 -13.33 -26.40 -6.74
C ILE A 44 -13.04 -26.21 -8.22
N SER A 45 -12.47 -25.06 -8.60
CA SER A 45 -12.22 -24.71 -10.01
C SER A 45 -11.15 -23.63 -10.14
N ILE A 46 -10.59 -23.54 -11.34
CA ILE A 46 -9.80 -22.37 -11.77
C ILE A 46 -10.80 -21.27 -12.14
N LEU A 47 -10.73 -20.12 -11.45
CA LEU A 47 -11.64 -19.01 -11.65
C LEU A 47 -11.14 -18.01 -12.70
N LYS A 48 -9.82 -17.71 -12.67
CA LYS A 48 -9.18 -16.70 -13.52
C LYS A 48 -7.74 -17.09 -13.81
N THR A 49 -7.25 -16.74 -15.01
CA THR A 49 -5.84 -16.82 -15.37
C THR A 49 -5.42 -15.52 -16.04
N VAL A 50 -4.19 -15.05 -15.73
CA VAL A 50 -3.57 -13.85 -16.31
C VAL A 50 -2.22 -14.26 -16.88
N LEU A 51 -2.04 -14.07 -18.20
CA LEU A 51 -0.83 -14.42 -18.93
C LEU A 51 0.17 -13.26 -18.99
N GLY A 52 1.45 -13.57 -19.18
CA GLY A 52 2.48 -12.55 -19.44
C GLY A 52 2.73 -11.60 -18.26
N VAL A 53 2.65 -12.11 -17.05
CA VAL A 53 2.61 -11.34 -15.80
C VAL A 53 4.00 -10.85 -15.35
N SER A 54 4.01 -9.65 -14.73
CA SER A 54 5.16 -9.10 -14.03
C SER A 54 5.51 -9.89 -12.76
N ALA A 55 6.63 -9.56 -12.13
CA ALA A 55 7.03 -10.17 -10.85
C ALA A 55 6.01 -9.92 -9.73
N PHE A 56 5.34 -8.77 -9.75
CA PHE A 56 4.43 -8.30 -8.70
C PHE A 56 2.94 -8.62 -8.93
N GLU A 57 2.61 -9.21 -10.09
CA GLU A 57 1.21 -9.43 -10.47
C GLU A 57 0.48 -10.41 -9.55
N GLU A 58 1.19 -11.39 -8.99
CA GLU A 58 0.61 -12.35 -8.04
C GLU A 58 0.12 -11.64 -6.77
N ASP A 59 0.93 -10.76 -6.18
CA ASP A 59 0.56 -9.99 -4.99
C ASP A 59 -0.55 -8.98 -5.29
N LYS A 60 -0.47 -8.31 -6.44
CA LYS A 60 -1.52 -7.39 -6.89
C LYS A 60 -2.88 -8.09 -7.00
N VAL A 61 -2.94 -9.22 -7.70
CA VAL A 61 -4.17 -10.00 -7.84
C VAL A 61 -4.64 -10.53 -6.49
N THR A 62 -3.73 -10.94 -5.60
CA THR A 62 -4.06 -11.38 -4.24
C THR A 62 -4.76 -10.26 -3.46
N LYS A 63 -4.20 -9.04 -3.46
CA LYS A 63 -4.77 -7.87 -2.80
C LYS A 63 -6.10 -7.42 -3.43
N GLU A 64 -6.23 -7.46 -4.75
CA GLU A 64 -7.50 -7.20 -5.44
C GLU A 64 -8.61 -8.17 -4.97
N PHE A 65 -8.29 -9.44 -4.82
CA PHE A 65 -9.22 -10.44 -4.31
C PHE A 65 -9.52 -10.25 -2.82
N MET A 66 -8.52 -9.90 -2.00
CA MET A 66 -8.72 -9.54 -0.59
C MET A 66 -9.62 -8.31 -0.43
N ALA A 67 -9.45 -7.29 -1.27
CA ALA A 67 -10.30 -6.09 -1.28
C ALA A 67 -11.76 -6.41 -1.61
N ARG A 68 -12.00 -7.45 -2.43
CA ARG A 68 -13.34 -7.85 -2.91
C ARG A 68 -14.03 -8.86 -2.02
N TYR A 69 -13.30 -9.82 -1.48
CA TYR A 69 -13.86 -10.98 -0.76
C TYR A 69 -13.52 -11.01 0.73
N GLY A 70 -12.64 -10.10 1.17
CA GLY A 70 -12.12 -10.02 2.53
C GLY A 70 -10.77 -10.69 2.71
N ILE A 71 -9.95 -10.13 3.60
CA ILE A 71 -8.58 -10.59 3.89
C ILE A 71 -8.57 -12.06 4.33
N ASP A 72 -9.56 -12.49 5.12
CA ASP A 72 -9.64 -13.85 5.67
C ASP A 72 -10.04 -14.92 4.66
N LYS A 73 -10.51 -14.52 3.49
CA LYS A 73 -10.99 -15.44 2.45
C LYS A 73 -9.98 -15.73 1.35
N VAL A 74 -8.86 -15.00 1.33
CA VAL A 74 -7.90 -15.07 0.23
C VAL A 74 -6.50 -15.31 0.74
N ARG A 75 -5.76 -16.20 0.07
CA ARG A 75 -4.31 -16.41 0.29
C ARG A 75 -3.61 -16.49 -1.06
N GLY A 76 -2.34 -16.07 -1.10
CA GLY A 76 -1.49 -16.12 -2.30
C GLY A 76 -0.35 -15.12 -2.22
N GLY A 77 0.55 -15.15 -3.20
CA GLY A 77 1.71 -14.27 -3.22
C GLY A 77 2.52 -14.37 -1.93
N THR A 78 2.80 -13.24 -1.32
CA THR A 78 3.49 -13.13 -0.02
C THR A 78 2.63 -13.59 1.16
N TYR A 79 1.30 -13.67 1.01
CA TYR A 79 0.31 -13.98 2.07
C TYR A 79 -0.14 -15.44 2.02
N ILE A 80 0.80 -16.38 2.24
CA ILE A 80 0.56 -17.83 2.15
C ILE A 80 0.20 -18.50 3.47
N GLN A 81 0.37 -17.82 4.59
CA GLN A 81 0.08 -18.32 5.93
C GLN A 81 -1.41 -18.59 6.10
N ILE A 82 -1.79 -19.65 6.84
CA ILE A 82 -3.20 -19.96 7.10
C ILE A 82 -3.84 -18.80 7.88
N ASN A 83 -3.18 -18.37 8.95
CA ASN A 83 -3.56 -17.22 9.74
C ASN A 83 -2.49 -16.15 9.54
N LEU A 84 -2.91 -14.98 9.09
CA LEU A 84 -2.06 -13.81 9.10
C LEU A 84 -1.96 -13.31 10.54
N ASP A 85 -0.78 -12.83 10.95
CA ASP A 85 -0.66 -12.15 12.23
C ASP A 85 -1.39 -10.79 12.20
N ASP A 86 -1.62 -10.22 13.38
CA ASP A 86 -2.42 -9.00 13.51
C ASP A 86 -1.74 -7.82 12.81
N SER A 87 -0.42 -7.71 12.90
CA SER A 87 0.35 -6.65 12.23
C SER A 87 0.21 -6.71 10.70
N GLN A 88 0.35 -7.92 10.11
CA GLN A 88 0.14 -8.13 8.67
C GLN A 88 -1.30 -7.81 8.24
N ARG A 89 -2.27 -8.18 9.07
CA ARG A 89 -3.68 -7.92 8.82
C ARG A 89 -3.97 -6.43 8.82
N ASP A 90 -3.46 -5.69 9.82
CA ASP A 90 -3.66 -4.26 9.97
C ASP A 90 -2.99 -3.49 8.84
N ALA A 91 -1.75 -3.86 8.49
CA ALA A 91 -1.06 -3.27 7.35
C ALA A 91 -1.84 -3.44 6.04
N LEU A 92 -2.34 -4.66 5.76
CA LEU A 92 -3.19 -4.96 4.61
C LEU A 92 -4.49 -4.16 4.65
N GLN A 93 -5.14 -4.07 5.80
CA GLN A 93 -6.39 -3.34 5.95
C GLN A 93 -6.21 -1.85 5.65
N LYS A 94 -5.16 -1.23 6.21
CA LYS A 94 -4.79 0.17 5.94
C LYS A 94 -4.49 0.39 4.45
N GLU A 95 -3.73 -0.53 3.82
CA GLU A 95 -3.44 -0.47 2.39
C GLU A 95 -4.72 -0.57 1.53
N LEU A 96 -5.64 -1.47 1.88
CA LEU A 96 -6.91 -1.64 1.16
C LEU A 96 -7.84 -0.43 1.34
N TRP A 97 -7.83 0.23 2.48
CA TRP A 97 -8.54 1.49 2.69
C TRP A 97 -7.94 2.61 1.82
N GLY A 98 -6.62 2.76 1.81
CA GLY A 98 -5.92 3.73 0.96
C GLY A 98 -6.22 3.53 -0.53
N ALA A 99 -6.23 2.28 -1.01
CA ALA A 99 -6.59 1.95 -2.39
C ALA A 99 -8.05 2.31 -2.77
N LYS A 100 -8.93 2.48 -1.78
CA LYS A 100 -10.33 2.92 -1.95
C LYS A 100 -10.55 4.40 -1.62
N ASN A 101 -9.49 5.18 -1.42
CA ASN A 101 -9.54 6.59 -0.98
C ASN A 101 -10.31 6.77 0.35
N LEU A 102 -10.18 5.81 1.25
CA LEU A 102 -10.71 5.89 2.60
C LEU A 102 -9.61 6.35 3.57
N CYS A 103 -9.99 6.88 4.72
CA CYS A 103 -9.04 7.20 5.78
C CYS A 103 -8.28 5.95 6.23
N MET A 104 -6.95 5.97 6.15
CA MET A 104 -6.11 4.82 6.48
C MET A 104 -6.09 4.50 7.99
N GLN A 105 -6.56 5.42 8.84
CA GLN A 105 -6.67 5.20 10.29
C GLN A 105 -7.99 4.55 10.68
N CYS A 106 -9.13 5.09 10.20
CA CYS A 106 -10.44 4.62 10.63
C CYS A 106 -11.29 3.92 9.56
N GLY A 107 -10.84 3.90 8.30
CA GLY A 107 -11.53 3.26 7.17
C GLY A 107 -12.80 3.99 6.68
N ARG A 108 -13.12 5.19 7.20
CA ARG A 108 -14.27 6.00 6.75
C ARG A 108 -13.89 6.90 5.59
N SER A 109 -14.88 7.30 4.80
CA SER A 109 -14.71 8.29 3.72
C SER A 109 -14.85 9.73 4.23
N GLY A 110 -14.39 10.70 3.42
CA GLY A 110 -14.64 12.13 3.64
C GLY A 110 -13.55 12.88 4.40
N HIS A 111 -12.49 12.20 4.85
CA HIS A 111 -11.32 12.82 5.46
C HIS A 111 -10.07 11.96 5.27
N PHE A 112 -8.89 12.53 5.50
CA PHE A 112 -7.60 11.83 5.52
C PHE A 112 -7.12 11.60 6.96
N ILE A 113 -6.04 10.83 7.10
CA ILE A 113 -5.48 10.47 8.40
C ILE A 113 -5.13 11.69 9.27
N SER A 114 -4.63 12.78 8.65
CA SER A 114 -4.29 14.05 9.33
C SER A 114 -5.48 14.78 9.93
N GLU A 115 -6.71 14.45 9.50
CA GLU A 115 -7.96 15.04 9.97
C GLU A 115 -8.85 14.01 10.68
N CYS A 116 -8.27 12.88 11.07
CA CYS A 116 -9.01 11.80 11.69
C CYS A 116 -9.09 11.96 13.21
N TYR A 117 -10.27 12.19 13.73
CA TYR A 117 -10.57 12.24 15.17
C TYR A 117 -11.33 10.99 15.65
N ALA A 118 -11.37 9.94 14.85
CA ALA A 118 -12.11 8.73 15.19
C ALA A 118 -11.36 7.91 16.24
N LYS A 119 -12.05 7.53 17.32
CA LYS A 119 -11.52 6.64 18.36
C LYS A 119 -11.68 5.15 18.03
N THR A 120 -12.47 4.84 16.99
CA THR A 120 -12.66 3.47 16.51
C THR A 120 -12.67 3.44 15.00
N ASP A 121 -12.22 2.32 14.42
CA ASP A 121 -12.32 2.07 12.98
C ASP A 121 -13.74 1.67 12.55
N VAL A 122 -13.95 1.43 11.26
CA VAL A 122 -15.24 0.96 10.71
C VAL A 122 -15.63 -0.44 11.17
N SER A 123 -14.70 -1.22 11.71
CA SER A 123 -14.90 -2.56 12.25
C SER A 123 -15.21 -2.54 13.76
N GLY A 124 -15.08 -1.38 14.41
CA GLY A 124 -15.30 -1.18 15.84
C GLY A 124 -14.06 -1.41 16.71
N ASN A 125 -12.88 -1.61 16.10
CA ASN A 125 -11.63 -1.72 16.86
C ASN A 125 -11.21 -0.32 17.35
N THR A 126 -10.70 -0.27 18.58
CA THR A 126 -10.13 0.97 19.14
C THR A 126 -8.86 1.34 18.36
N ILE A 127 -8.76 2.59 17.99
CA ILE A 127 -7.55 3.16 17.40
C ILE A 127 -6.70 3.62 18.59
N GLU A 128 -5.55 2.97 18.80
CA GLU A 128 -4.55 3.43 19.75
C GLU A 128 -3.96 4.73 19.21
N GLU A 129 -3.95 5.77 20.03
CA GLU A 129 -3.20 6.98 19.75
C GLU A 129 -1.74 6.59 20.01
N ASP A 130 -0.92 6.50 18.95
CA ASP A 130 0.52 6.39 19.10
C ASP A 130 0.97 7.73 19.70
N ASP A 131 1.09 7.79 21.03
CA ASP A 131 1.75 8.87 21.77
C ASP A 131 3.27 8.75 21.52
N ASP A 132 3.68 8.93 20.27
CA ASP A 132 5.06 9.22 19.91
C ASP A 132 5.35 10.69 20.30
N ASP A 133 5.33 10.98 21.60
CA ASP A 133 6.07 12.07 22.18
C ASP A 133 7.57 11.70 22.11
N GLU A 134 8.14 11.75 20.89
CA GLU A 134 9.58 11.90 20.74
C GLU A 134 9.93 13.24 21.35
N GLU A 135 10.33 13.21 22.63
CA GLU A 135 11.07 14.28 23.27
C GLU A 135 12.36 14.40 22.43
N ASP A 136 12.39 15.38 21.52
CA ASP A 136 13.62 15.88 20.90
C ASP A 136 14.47 16.44 22.03
N GLU A 137 15.34 15.60 22.63
CA GLU A 137 16.46 16.05 23.43
C GLU A 137 17.39 16.79 22.46
N ASP A 138 17.26 18.12 22.43
CA ASP A 138 18.20 19.03 21.83
C ASP A 138 19.55 18.88 22.58
N ASP A 139 20.40 18.02 22.06
CA ASP A 139 21.81 17.92 22.48
C ASP A 139 22.58 19.02 21.72
N ASP A 140 22.64 20.21 22.34
CA ASP A 140 23.51 21.29 21.94
C ASP A 140 24.99 20.87 22.20
N GLU A 141 25.59 20.21 21.21
CA GLU A 141 27.06 20.13 21.16
C GLU A 141 27.59 21.26 20.28
N GLU A 142 28.09 22.30 21.01
CA GLU A 142 29.02 23.29 20.48
C GLU A 142 30.33 22.59 20.09
N ASP A 143 30.66 22.56 18.79
CA ASP A 143 32.05 22.29 18.38
C ASP A 143 32.51 23.27 17.31
N GLU A 144 33.64 23.77 17.68
CA GLU A 144 34.51 24.85 17.30
C GLU A 144 34.92 24.85 15.81
N GLU A 145 35.21 26.09 15.39
CA GLU A 145 35.75 26.53 14.09
C GLU A 145 37.03 25.78 13.69
N ASP A 146 37.11 25.40 12.41
CA ASP A 146 38.36 25.40 11.68
C ASP A 146 38.10 25.80 10.21
N ASP A 147 38.69 26.99 9.88
CA ASP A 147 38.87 27.51 8.54
C ASP A 147 39.76 26.58 7.71
N ASP A 148 39.36 26.21 6.52
CA ASP A 148 40.28 26.03 5.38
C ASP A 148 39.60 26.33 4.04
N ASP A 149 40.13 27.33 3.40
CA ASP A 149 39.99 27.78 2.03
C ASP A 149 40.32 26.64 1.04
N ASP A 150 39.45 26.36 0.06
CA ASP A 150 39.90 26.08 -1.31
C ASP A 150 38.76 26.18 -2.34
N GLU A 151 39.13 26.75 -3.46
CA GLU A 151 38.35 27.27 -4.57
C GLU A 151 37.83 26.19 -5.53
N GLU A 152 36.69 26.52 -6.18
CA GLU A 152 36.25 26.20 -7.55
C GLU A 152 35.84 24.77 -7.91
N GLU A 153 34.55 24.55 -8.24
CA GLU A 153 34.04 24.40 -9.63
C GLU A 153 32.52 24.25 -9.62
N GLU A 154 31.88 25.00 -10.52
CA GLU A 154 30.44 25.03 -10.76
C GLU A 154 29.96 23.75 -11.46
N GLU A 155 29.00 23.01 -10.86
CA GLU A 155 28.04 22.20 -11.62
C GLU A 155 26.62 22.37 -11.06
N GLU A 156 25.76 22.89 -11.95
CA GLU A 156 24.32 23.03 -11.74
C GLU A 156 23.66 21.66 -11.52
N VAL A 157 23.27 21.34 -10.26
CA VAL A 157 22.34 20.26 -9.99
C VAL A 157 21.09 20.83 -9.32
N GLY A 158 19.98 20.67 -10.05
CA GLY A 158 18.67 21.20 -9.76
C GLY A 158 18.21 21.04 -8.30
N LYS A 159 17.94 22.17 -7.67
CA LYS A 159 17.32 22.28 -6.35
C LYS A 159 15.94 21.64 -6.36
N LYS A 160 15.79 20.45 -5.79
CA LYS A 160 14.49 19.90 -5.38
C LYS A 160 13.93 20.83 -4.29
N SER A 161 12.98 21.68 -4.67
CA SER A 161 12.24 22.50 -3.71
C SER A 161 11.34 21.61 -2.86
N TYR A 162 11.62 21.54 -1.57
CA TYR A 162 10.70 20.99 -0.56
C TYR A 162 9.42 21.83 -0.54
N VAL A 163 8.30 21.21 -0.89
CA VAL A 163 6.98 21.82 -0.79
C VAL A 163 6.56 21.75 0.67
N LYS A 164 6.30 22.92 1.29
CA LYS A 164 5.81 23.01 2.67
C LYS A 164 4.52 22.21 2.82
N LYS A 165 4.37 21.48 3.94
CA LYS A 165 3.18 20.72 4.32
C LYS A 165 1.93 21.62 4.17
N GLY A 166 0.98 21.24 3.27
CA GLY A 166 -0.28 21.96 3.08
C GLY A 166 -0.44 22.76 1.79
N SER A 167 0.53 22.76 0.86
CA SER A 167 0.38 23.44 -0.42
C SER A 167 -0.12 22.50 -1.52
N CYS A 168 -0.97 23.02 -2.40
CA CYS A 168 -1.54 22.31 -3.55
C CYS A 168 -0.44 21.87 -4.52
N TYR A 169 -0.35 20.58 -4.83
CA TYR A 169 0.66 20.02 -5.76
C TYR A 169 0.54 20.58 -7.18
N ARG A 170 -0.65 21.05 -7.60
CA ARG A 170 -0.87 21.60 -8.94
C ARG A 170 -0.42 23.04 -9.07
N CYS A 171 -0.78 23.92 -8.13
CA CYS A 171 -0.49 25.35 -8.23
C CYS A 171 0.51 25.89 -7.20
N GLY A 172 0.87 25.09 -6.19
CA GLY A 172 1.80 25.48 -5.13
C GLY A 172 1.25 26.45 -4.08
N ARG A 173 -0.07 26.84 -4.16
CA ARG A 173 -0.73 27.72 -3.17
C ARG A 173 -1.26 26.89 -2.01
N GLU A 174 -1.36 27.53 -0.83
CA GLU A 174 -1.94 26.94 0.38
C GLU A 174 -3.47 27.02 0.36
N GLY A 175 -4.15 26.19 1.17
CA GLY A 175 -5.58 26.28 1.41
C GLY A 175 -6.48 25.41 0.51
N HIS A 176 -5.93 24.60 -0.39
CA HIS A 176 -6.67 23.61 -1.17
C HIS A 176 -5.76 22.49 -1.68
N TYR A 177 -6.35 21.37 -2.11
CA TYR A 177 -5.65 20.23 -2.71
C TYR A 177 -5.79 20.18 -4.24
N SER A 178 -4.97 19.37 -4.92
CA SER A 178 -4.94 19.28 -6.38
C SER A 178 -6.28 18.98 -7.05
N PRO A 179 -7.19 18.15 -6.52
CA PRO A 179 -8.50 17.91 -7.13
C PRO A 179 -9.39 19.16 -7.16
N ASP A 180 -9.26 20.04 -6.15
CA ASP A 180 -10.07 21.27 -6.01
C ASP A 180 -9.32 22.51 -6.55
N CYS A 181 -8.28 22.30 -7.35
CA CYS A 181 -7.46 23.39 -7.84
C CYS A 181 -7.97 23.99 -9.16
N TYR A 182 -8.54 25.17 -9.09
CA TYR A 182 -8.99 25.98 -10.23
C TYR A 182 -7.94 26.97 -10.74
N ALA A 183 -6.71 26.93 -10.24
CA ALA A 183 -5.67 27.85 -10.62
C ALA A 183 -5.19 27.60 -12.08
N GLN A 184 -5.09 28.66 -12.85
CA GLN A 184 -4.58 28.65 -14.23
C GLN A 184 -3.06 28.75 -14.30
N SER A 185 -2.41 29.18 -13.20
CA SER A 185 -0.95 29.32 -13.12
C SER A 185 -0.41 28.86 -11.77
N HIS A 186 0.80 28.30 -11.78
CA HIS A 186 1.55 27.93 -10.58
C HIS A 186 2.13 29.19 -9.90
N VAL A 187 2.38 29.15 -8.58
CA VAL A 187 3.03 30.25 -7.81
C VAL A 187 4.40 30.65 -8.38
N LYS A 188 5.05 29.75 -9.12
CA LYS A 188 6.33 30.00 -9.80
C LYS A 188 6.18 30.66 -11.20
N GLY A 189 4.95 31.04 -11.60
CA GLY A 189 4.67 31.83 -12.80
C GLY A 189 4.47 31.07 -14.12
N TYR A 190 4.46 29.74 -14.15
CA TYR A 190 4.14 28.96 -15.35
C TYR A 190 2.65 28.57 -15.40
N ASN A 191 2.10 28.49 -16.63
CA ASN A 191 0.70 28.13 -16.84
C ASN A 191 0.46 26.63 -16.60
N LEU A 192 -0.70 26.32 -16.00
CA LEU A 192 -1.19 24.98 -15.74
C LEU A 192 -2.27 24.65 -16.79
N ASN A 193 -1.93 23.81 -17.74
CA ASN A 193 -2.88 23.27 -18.73
C ASN A 193 -3.60 22.05 -18.16
#